data_f0644b48c5dcb52c7f2e27f997c2266c
#
_entry.id   f0644b48c5dcb52c7f2e27f997c2266c
#
_cell.length_a   1.000
_cell.length_b   1.000
_cell.length_c   1.000
_cell.angle_alpha   90.00
_cell.angle_beta   90.00
_cell.angle_gamma   90.00
#
_symmetry.space_group_name_H-M   'P 1'
#
loop_
_entity.id
_entity.type
_entity.pdbx_description
1 polymer ?
#
loop_
_entity_poly.entity_id
_entity_poly.type
_entity_poly.pdbx_seq_one_letter_code
_entity_poly.pdbx_strand_id
1 'polypeptide(L)'
;LYQYQESGNNHQYGLPSGDFHTCKSNVSDNISDYSNADEVWNCRLSTMWDINTGNGRVQNMQADYLNRLWQDGVRGFRIDSAKHMDPDDIAAIKRKFMDKAGINGQSFPWSQEVIYHQGESSKFAPERYEKNGEVTQFSYAYSLLKDFNGSITDLKYITSDLLKRSDDATVFVANWDS
;
A
#
# COMPACT_ATOMS: atom_id res chain seq x y z
N LEU A 1 -8.38 -13.39 3.81
CA LEU A 1 -7.32 -13.09 4.78
C LEU A 1 -6.90 -14.40 5.43
N TYR A 2 -5.83 -15.00 4.97
CA TYR A 2 -5.28 -16.21 5.60
C TYR A 2 -4.36 -15.76 6.73
N GLN A 3 -4.75 -16.02 7.97
CA GLN A 3 -3.85 -15.93 9.10
C GLN A 3 -2.81 -17.05 8.95
N TYR A 4 -1.58 -16.67 8.70
CA TYR A 4 -0.46 -17.59 8.80
C TYR A 4 -0.13 -17.74 10.29
N GLN A 5 -0.39 -18.92 10.85
CA GLN A 5 0.02 -19.25 12.21
C GLN A 5 1.36 -20.00 12.16
N GLU A 6 2.41 -19.41 12.69
CA GLU A 6 3.63 -20.11 12.99
C GLU A 6 3.37 -21.10 14.13
N SER A 7 3.04 -22.32 13.80
CA SER A 7 3.19 -23.44 14.72
C SER A 7 4.45 -24.17 14.31
N GLY A 8 5.47 -24.07 15.13
CA GLY A 8 6.80 -24.62 15.02
C GLY A 8 7.06 -25.54 13.82
N ASN A 9 7.99 -25.16 12.96
CA ASN A 9 8.52 -25.90 11.79
C ASN A 9 7.57 -26.26 10.64
N ASN A 10 6.29 -25.92 10.65
CA ASN A 10 5.38 -26.15 9.54
C ASN A 10 5.04 -24.83 8.86
N HIS A 11 5.85 -24.45 7.87
CA HIS A 11 5.49 -23.40 6.92
C HIS A 11 4.40 -23.93 5.97
N GLN A 12 3.14 -23.78 6.35
CA GLN A 12 1.97 -24.37 5.66
C GLN A 12 1.84 -23.96 4.18
N TYR A 13 2.58 -22.93 3.74
CA TYR A 13 2.59 -22.43 2.37
C TYR A 13 3.99 -22.39 1.75
N GLY A 14 4.98 -23.05 2.34
CA GLY A 14 6.33 -23.14 1.80
C GLY A 14 7.12 -21.82 1.80
N LEU A 15 6.71 -20.85 2.61
CA LEU A 15 7.45 -19.61 2.82
C LEU A 15 8.45 -19.78 3.97
N PRO A 16 9.77 -19.75 3.71
CA PRO A 16 10.77 -19.79 4.77
C PRO A 16 10.73 -18.52 5.63
N SER A 17 11.25 -18.59 6.85
CA SER A 17 11.28 -17.47 7.79
C SER A 17 11.96 -16.22 7.23
N GLY A 18 12.93 -16.36 6.35
CA GLY A 18 13.61 -15.24 5.68
C GLY A 18 12.75 -14.47 4.66
N ASP A 19 11.54 -14.96 4.35
CA ASP A 19 10.57 -14.24 3.51
C ASP A 19 9.68 -13.29 4.32
N PHE A 20 9.85 -13.24 5.63
CA PHE A 20 9.14 -12.32 6.52
C PHE A 20 10.10 -11.28 7.08
N HIS A 21 9.60 -10.08 7.35
CA HIS A 21 10.36 -9.10 8.10
C HIS A 21 10.55 -9.54 9.55
N THR A 22 11.64 -9.08 10.14
CA THR A 22 11.88 -9.14 11.57
C THR A 22 11.86 -7.71 12.09
N CYS A 23 10.85 -7.36 12.87
CA CYS A 23 10.74 -6.06 13.49
C CYS A 23 11.91 -5.84 14.44
N LYS A 24 12.68 -4.77 14.20
CA LYS A 24 13.82 -4.40 15.03
C LYS A 24 13.57 -3.17 15.89
N SER A 25 12.48 -2.48 15.61
CA SER A 25 12.16 -1.17 16.20
C SER A 25 11.49 -1.29 17.56
N ASN A 26 10.78 -2.40 17.81
CA ASN A 26 10.15 -2.65 19.10
C ASN A 26 10.06 -4.15 19.44
N VAL A 27 9.82 -4.44 20.72
CA VAL A 27 9.75 -5.81 21.24
C VAL A 27 8.40 -6.49 21.03
N SER A 28 7.36 -5.72 20.65
CA SER A 28 6.01 -6.26 20.44
C SER A 28 5.84 -6.86 19.04
N ASP A 29 6.78 -6.62 18.14
CA ASP A 29 6.75 -7.01 16.74
C ASP A 29 5.56 -6.39 15.94
N ASN A 30 4.79 -5.48 16.55
CA ASN A 30 3.67 -4.77 15.94
C ASN A 30 4.01 -3.29 15.77
N ILE A 31 3.41 -2.67 14.74
CA ILE A 31 3.51 -1.23 14.51
C ILE A 31 2.88 -0.49 15.70
N SER A 32 3.63 0.41 16.30
CA SER A 32 3.23 1.29 17.41
C SER A 32 3.51 2.76 17.16
N ASP A 33 4.45 3.08 16.27
CA ASP A 33 4.87 4.45 15.95
C ASP A 33 4.84 4.71 14.45
N TYR A 34 3.80 5.40 13.99
CA TYR A 34 3.67 5.82 12.59
C TYR A 34 4.54 7.02 12.19
N SER A 35 5.27 7.63 13.11
CA SER A 35 6.32 8.60 12.77
C SER A 35 7.60 7.92 12.28
N ASN A 36 7.77 6.62 12.58
CA ASN A 36 8.90 5.80 12.22
C ASN A 36 8.60 4.89 11.01
N ALA A 37 9.06 5.28 9.83
CA ALA A 37 8.81 4.52 8.61
C ALA A 37 9.43 3.10 8.62
N ASP A 38 10.55 2.91 9.30
CA ASP A 38 11.17 1.58 9.41
C ASP A 38 10.25 0.63 10.18
N GLU A 39 9.59 1.12 11.22
CA GLU A 39 8.60 0.34 11.96
C GLU A 39 7.37 0.01 11.11
N VAL A 40 6.83 1.00 10.38
CA VAL A 40 5.65 0.80 9.54
C VAL A 40 5.89 -0.20 8.40
N TRP A 41 7.11 -0.24 7.86
CA TRP A 41 7.44 -1.11 6.73
C TRP A 41 7.98 -2.49 7.12
N ASN A 42 8.42 -2.68 8.36
CA ASN A 42 9.11 -3.91 8.77
C ASN A 42 8.53 -4.56 10.03
N CYS A 43 7.44 -4.03 10.57
CA CYS A 43 6.74 -4.61 11.71
C CYS A 43 5.31 -4.98 11.34
N ARG A 44 4.70 -5.84 12.13
CA ARG A 44 3.38 -6.40 11.87
C ARG A 44 2.26 -5.37 12.01
N LEU A 45 1.36 -5.33 11.06
CA LEU A 45 0.09 -4.63 11.18
C LEU A 45 -0.91 -5.55 11.90
N SER A 46 -1.35 -5.15 13.09
CA SER A 46 -2.38 -5.88 13.86
C SER A 46 -2.10 -7.38 14.00
N THR A 47 -0.86 -7.75 14.33
CA THR A 47 -0.40 -9.14 14.50
C THR A 47 -0.32 -9.99 13.22
N MET A 48 -0.68 -9.47 12.05
CA MET A 48 -0.52 -10.17 10.78
C MET A 48 0.95 -10.33 10.44
N TRP A 49 1.31 -11.49 9.90
CA TRP A 49 2.68 -11.72 9.43
C TRP A 49 3.05 -10.77 8.32
N ASP A 50 4.17 -10.10 8.46
CA ASP A 50 4.67 -9.10 7.53
C ASP A 50 5.67 -9.74 6.55
N ILE A 51 5.27 -9.80 5.29
CA ILE A 51 6.09 -10.39 4.22
C ILE A 51 7.16 -9.39 3.79
N ASN A 52 8.42 -9.82 3.76
CA ASN A 52 9.56 -9.01 3.36
C ASN A 52 9.53 -8.68 1.86
N THR A 53 8.87 -7.58 1.51
CA THR A 53 8.73 -7.11 0.13
C THR A 53 10.04 -6.59 -0.47
N GLY A 54 11.05 -6.29 0.34
CA GLY A 54 12.43 -6.02 -0.10
C GLY A 54 13.18 -7.27 -0.60
N ASN A 55 12.70 -8.47 -0.26
CA ASN A 55 13.31 -9.71 -0.69
C ASN A 55 12.99 -10.03 -2.15
N GLY A 56 14.03 -10.17 -2.99
CA GLY A 56 13.88 -10.44 -4.43
C GLY A 56 13.12 -11.73 -4.76
N ARG A 57 13.18 -12.76 -3.89
CA ARG A 57 12.39 -13.99 -4.03
C ARG A 57 10.90 -13.72 -3.80
N VAL A 58 10.57 -12.97 -2.74
CA VAL A 58 9.20 -12.55 -2.42
C VAL A 58 8.63 -11.70 -3.55
N GLN A 59 9.38 -10.71 -4.04
CA GLN A 59 8.97 -9.89 -5.17
C GLN A 59 8.66 -10.72 -6.41
N ASN A 60 9.48 -11.76 -6.70
CA ASN A 60 9.22 -12.65 -7.81
C ASN A 60 7.94 -13.48 -7.63
N MET A 61 7.68 -13.97 -6.41
CA MET A 61 6.45 -14.72 -6.11
C MET A 61 5.21 -13.84 -6.24
N GLN A 62 5.25 -12.61 -5.75
CA GLN A 62 4.15 -11.66 -5.91
C GLN A 62 3.94 -11.29 -7.38
N ALA A 63 5.01 -11.07 -8.15
CA ALA A 63 4.93 -10.83 -9.59
C ALA A 63 4.36 -12.04 -10.35
N ASP A 64 4.70 -13.26 -9.96
CA ASP A 64 4.12 -14.49 -10.54
C ASP A 64 2.62 -14.60 -10.26
N TYR A 65 2.19 -14.25 -9.03
CA TYR A 65 0.79 -14.21 -8.67
C TYR A 65 0.01 -13.20 -9.50
N LEU A 66 0.51 -11.97 -9.62
CA LEU A 66 -0.10 -10.93 -10.45
C LEU A 66 -0.15 -11.34 -11.93
N ASN A 67 0.92 -11.95 -12.45
CA ASN A 67 0.94 -12.47 -13.82
C ASN A 67 -0.11 -13.57 -14.01
N ARG A 68 -0.29 -14.47 -13.05
CA ARG A 68 -1.33 -15.47 -13.12
C ARG A 68 -2.72 -14.85 -13.22
N LEU A 69 -3.04 -13.88 -12.36
CA LEU A 69 -4.30 -13.15 -12.43
C LEU A 69 -4.49 -12.43 -13.77
N TRP A 70 -3.42 -11.86 -14.31
CA TRP A 70 -3.43 -11.22 -15.63
C TRP A 70 -3.75 -12.22 -16.75
N GLN A 71 -3.17 -13.42 -16.72
CA GLN A 71 -3.47 -14.49 -17.68
C GLN A 71 -4.93 -14.96 -17.55
N ASP A 72 -5.48 -14.95 -16.34
CA ASP A 72 -6.88 -15.30 -16.07
C ASP A 72 -7.88 -14.16 -16.43
N GLY A 73 -7.37 -13.01 -16.95
CA GLY A 73 -8.22 -11.94 -17.49
C GLY A 73 -8.35 -10.69 -16.61
N VAL A 74 -7.70 -10.62 -15.44
CA VAL A 74 -7.65 -9.39 -14.62
C VAL A 74 -6.86 -8.32 -15.39
N ARG A 75 -7.34 -7.06 -15.38
CA ARG A 75 -6.73 -5.96 -16.14
C ARG A 75 -6.42 -4.73 -15.29
N GLY A 76 -6.59 -4.81 -13.98
CA GLY A 76 -6.24 -3.76 -13.03
C GLY A 76 -6.09 -4.31 -11.64
N PHE A 77 -5.38 -3.60 -10.79
CA PHE A 77 -5.09 -4.05 -9.43
C PHE A 77 -5.27 -2.90 -8.42
N ARG A 78 -5.86 -3.22 -7.27
CA ARG A 78 -5.80 -2.39 -6.08
C ARG A 78 -4.79 -3.01 -5.11
N ILE A 79 -3.85 -2.23 -4.67
CA ILE A 79 -2.86 -2.60 -3.66
C ILE A 79 -3.37 -2.14 -2.31
N ASP A 80 -3.87 -3.08 -1.55
CA ASP A 80 -4.43 -2.86 -0.23
C ASP A 80 -3.30 -2.51 0.76
N SER A 81 -3.57 -1.62 1.70
CA SER A 81 -2.63 -1.22 2.76
C SER A 81 -1.22 -0.86 2.23
N ALA A 82 -1.13 -0.23 1.06
CA ALA A 82 0.14 0.07 0.39
C ALA A 82 1.09 0.91 1.25
N LYS A 83 0.56 1.72 2.18
CA LYS A 83 1.36 2.49 3.16
C LYS A 83 2.35 1.62 3.95
N HIS A 84 2.01 0.35 4.20
CA HIS A 84 2.82 -0.59 4.98
C HIS A 84 3.87 -1.34 4.13
N MET A 85 4.10 -0.88 2.90
CA MET A 85 5.16 -1.36 2.02
C MET A 85 6.00 -0.19 1.55
N ASP A 86 7.32 -0.39 1.44
CA ASP A 86 8.18 0.62 0.80
C ASP A 86 7.71 0.85 -0.66
N PRO A 87 7.48 2.10 -1.08
CA PRO A 87 7.06 2.40 -2.45
C PRO A 87 8.05 1.91 -3.53
N ASP A 88 9.33 1.75 -3.20
CA ASP A 88 10.33 1.20 -4.11
C ASP A 88 10.17 -0.31 -4.29
N ASP A 89 9.72 -1.03 -3.25
CA ASP A 89 9.40 -2.45 -3.34
C ASP A 89 8.16 -2.69 -4.20
N ILE A 90 7.12 -1.86 -4.03
CA ILE A 90 5.92 -1.89 -4.90
C ILE A 90 6.33 -1.66 -6.36
N ALA A 91 7.20 -0.69 -6.62
CA ALA A 91 7.73 -0.42 -7.96
C ALA A 91 8.48 -1.63 -8.54
N ALA A 92 9.28 -2.30 -7.72
CA ALA A 92 10.05 -3.48 -8.13
C ALA A 92 9.13 -4.66 -8.46
N ILE A 93 8.11 -4.92 -7.65
CA ILE A 93 7.11 -5.97 -7.88
C ILE A 93 6.33 -5.69 -9.16
N LYS A 94 5.84 -4.44 -9.33
CA LYS A 94 5.12 -4.01 -10.54
C LYS A 94 5.94 -4.21 -11.79
N ARG A 95 7.20 -3.78 -11.79
CA ARG A 95 8.11 -3.96 -12.93
C ARG A 95 8.31 -5.44 -13.28
N LYS A 96 8.60 -6.29 -12.29
CA LYS A 96 8.77 -7.73 -12.48
C LYS A 96 7.49 -8.39 -13.03
N PHE A 97 6.33 -7.96 -12.56
CA PHE A 97 5.04 -8.41 -13.09
C PHE A 97 4.89 -8.00 -14.56
N MET A 98 5.15 -6.74 -14.89
CA MET A 98 5.04 -6.23 -16.28
C MET A 98 5.97 -6.99 -17.24
N ASP A 99 7.21 -7.26 -16.80
CA ASP A 99 8.17 -8.06 -17.57
C ASP A 99 7.64 -9.48 -17.84
N LYS A 100 7.10 -10.14 -16.80
CA LYS A 100 6.54 -11.50 -16.92
C LYS A 100 5.29 -11.57 -17.80
N ALA A 101 4.45 -10.55 -17.71
CA ALA A 101 3.20 -10.45 -18.48
C ALA A 101 3.42 -9.97 -19.92
N GLY A 102 4.61 -9.49 -20.27
CA GLY A 102 4.91 -8.95 -21.59
C GLY A 102 4.19 -7.63 -21.90
N ILE A 103 3.93 -6.81 -20.88
CA ILE A 103 3.14 -5.57 -20.99
C ILE A 103 3.97 -4.31 -20.69
N ASN A 104 5.27 -4.37 -20.89
CA ASN A 104 6.15 -3.23 -20.66
C ASN A 104 5.72 -2.02 -21.48
N GLY A 105 5.62 -0.86 -20.83
CA GLY A 105 5.17 0.39 -21.45
C GLY A 105 3.66 0.51 -21.64
N GLN A 106 2.86 -0.49 -21.27
CA GLN A 106 1.41 -0.39 -21.29
C GLN A 106 0.87 0.29 -20.02
N SER A 107 -0.15 1.11 -20.16
CA SER A 107 -0.91 1.65 -19.05
C SER A 107 -2.03 0.69 -18.65
N PHE A 108 -2.22 0.47 -17.37
CA PHE A 108 -3.34 -0.28 -16.79
C PHE A 108 -3.65 0.27 -15.40
N PRO A 109 -4.89 0.12 -14.91
CA PRO A 109 -5.28 0.58 -13.58
C PRO A 109 -4.42 -0.06 -12.48
N TRP A 110 -3.75 0.79 -11.69
CA TRP A 110 -2.94 0.40 -10.55
C TRP A 110 -3.19 1.40 -9.44
N SER A 111 -4.12 1.09 -8.55
CA SER A 111 -4.52 1.95 -7.44
C SER A 111 -3.90 1.47 -6.14
N GLN A 112 -3.33 2.39 -5.36
CA GLN A 112 -2.64 2.11 -4.12
C GLN A 112 -3.39 2.75 -2.95
N GLU A 113 -3.72 1.95 -1.94
CA GLU A 113 -4.35 2.48 -0.73
C GLU A 113 -3.31 3.02 0.22
N VAL A 114 -3.28 4.34 0.35
CA VAL A 114 -2.39 5.05 1.26
C VAL A 114 -3.22 5.94 2.17
N ILE A 115 -3.56 5.45 3.35
CA ILE A 115 -4.24 6.23 4.40
C ILE A 115 -3.18 6.97 5.19
N TYR A 116 -3.06 8.28 5.01
CA TYR A 116 -2.03 9.11 5.61
C TYR A 116 -2.63 10.17 6.53
N HIS A 117 -2.05 10.32 7.73
CA HIS A 117 -2.47 11.30 8.71
C HIS A 117 -1.35 12.28 9.05
N GLN A 118 -1.75 13.48 9.46
CA GLN A 118 -0.80 14.50 9.90
C GLN A 118 0.03 14.00 11.10
N GLY A 119 1.34 14.17 11.02
CA GLY A 119 2.28 13.73 12.06
C GLY A 119 2.92 12.37 11.78
N GLU A 120 2.43 11.64 10.80
CA GLU A 120 3.09 10.41 10.33
C GLU A 120 4.36 10.72 9.51
N SER A 121 5.21 9.72 9.31
CA SER A 121 6.43 9.88 8.53
C SER A 121 6.14 10.27 7.08
N SER A 122 6.81 11.33 6.59
CA SER A 122 6.72 11.76 5.18
C SER A 122 7.25 10.73 4.19
N LYS A 123 7.93 9.67 4.64
CA LYS A 123 8.45 8.61 3.77
C LYS A 123 7.34 7.78 3.13
N PHE A 124 6.17 7.69 3.78
CA PHE A 124 4.99 7.03 3.23
C PHE A 124 3.81 7.99 3.00
N ALA A 125 4.09 9.28 2.82
CA ALA A 125 3.10 10.23 2.32
C ALA A 125 2.62 9.83 0.91
N PRO A 126 1.35 10.11 0.54
CA PRO A 126 0.76 9.69 -0.73
C PRO A 126 1.61 9.99 -1.96
N GLU A 127 2.27 11.16 -1.98
CA GLU A 127 3.12 11.61 -3.10
C GLU A 127 4.31 10.68 -3.38
N ARG A 128 4.71 9.88 -2.40
CA ARG A 128 5.80 8.90 -2.54
C ARG A 128 5.39 7.70 -3.39
N TYR A 129 4.08 7.45 -3.51
CA TYR A 129 3.50 6.30 -4.23
C TYR A 129 3.03 6.66 -5.65
N GLU A 130 2.86 7.96 -5.99
CA GLU A 130 2.39 8.43 -7.30
C GLU A 130 3.20 7.85 -8.47
N LYS A 131 4.50 7.66 -8.30
CA LYS A 131 5.35 7.05 -9.34
C LYS A 131 4.96 5.63 -9.73
N ASN A 132 4.21 4.95 -8.87
CA ASN A 132 3.76 3.57 -9.09
C ASN A 132 2.38 3.49 -9.74
N GLY A 133 1.58 4.55 -9.69
CA GLY A 133 0.22 4.62 -10.20
C GLY A 133 -0.68 5.45 -9.31
N GLU A 134 -1.99 5.34 -9.51
CA GLU A 134 -2.97 6.08 -8.74
C GLU A 134 -2.88 5.80 -7.23
N VAL A 135 -3.16 6.82 -6.43
CA VAL A 135 -3.18 6.74 -4.96
C VAL A 135 -4.56 7.15 -4.46
N THR A 136 -5.08 6.44 -3.46
CA THR A 136 -6.36 6.77 -2.83
C THR A 136 -6.28 8.11 -2.10
N GLN A 137 -7.22 9.01 -2.40
CA GLN A 137 -7.22 10.39 -1.89
C GLN A 137 -8.11 10.50 -0.64
N PHE A 138 -7.67 9.97 0.49
CA PHE A 138 -8.39 10.05 1.77
C PHE A 138 -8.58 11.48 2.27
N SER A 139 -7.60 12.37 2.05
CA SER A 139 -7.70 13.77 2.43
C SER A 139 -8.90 14.46 1.79
N TYR A 140 -9.30 14.08 0.58
CA TYR A 140 -10.50 14.62 -0.07
C TYR A 140 -11.78 14.24 0.69
N ALA A 141 -11.94 12.99 1.09
CA ALA A 141 -13.09 12.52 1.86
C ALA A 141 -13.15 13.22 3.23
N TYR A 142 -12.02 13.37 3.90
CA TYR A 142 -11.94 14.08 5.18
C TYR A 142 -12.26 15.58 5.04
N SER A 143 -11.76 16.25 4.00
CA SER A 143 -12.07 17.64 3.71
C SER A 143 -13.55 17.82 3.39
N LEU A 144 -14.14 16.94 2.59
CA LEU A 144 -15.58 16.92 2.33
C LEU A 144 -16.38 16.85 3.63
N LEU A 145 -16.09 15.87 4.48
CA LEU A 145 -16.81 15.69 5.74
C LEU A 145 -16.69 16.93 6.64
N LYS A 146 -15.50 17.47 6.76
CA LYS A 146 -15.22 18.68 7.56
C LYS A 146 -16.00 19.89 7.02
N ASP A 147 -15.92 20.14 5.71
CA ASP A 147 -16.45 21.35 5.09
C ASP A 147 -17.97 21.32 5.02
N PHE A 148 -18.58 20.15 4.81
CA PHE A 148 -20.04 19.99 4.85
C PHE A 148 -20.63 20.06 6.27
N ASN A 149 -19.85 19.74 7.31
CA ASN A 149 -20.23 19.93 8.70
C ASN A 149 -19.88 21.32 9.25
N GLY A 150 -19.12 22.11 8.49
CA GLY A 150 -18.67 23.44 8.84
C GLY A 150 -19.48 24.56 8.19
N SER A 151 -18.79 25.60 7.72
CA SER A 151 -19.39 26.70 6.97
C SER A 151 -19.37 26.41 5.46
N ILE A 152 -20.45 26.72 4.77
CA ILE A 152 -20.52 26.61 3.28
C ILE A 152 -19.39 27.38 2.57
N THR A 153 -18.84 28.40 3.23
CA THR A 153 -17.69 29.17 2.71
C THR A 153 -16.40 28.35 2.68
N ASP A 154 -16.32 27.24 3.44
CA ASP A 154 -15.14 26.39 3.52
C ASP A 154 -15.03 25.48 2.31
N LEU A 155 -16.15 25.22 1.60
CA LEU A 155 -16.17 24.43 0.38
C LEU A 155 -15.22 24.95 -0.73
N LYS A 156 -14.87 26.23 -0.71
CA LYS A 156 -13.88 26.79 -1.65
C LYS A 156 -12.45 26.23 -1.45
N TYR A 157 -12.17 25.62 -0.30
CA TYR A 157 -10.87 25.04 0.02
C TYR A 157 -10.80 23.52 -0.14
N ILE A 158 -11.90 22.89 -0.54
CA ILE A 158 -12.05 21.43 -0.61
C ILE A 158 -10.97 20.73 -1.46
N THR A 159 -10.35 21.46 -2.38
CA THR A 159 -9.29 20.95 -3.26
C THR A 159 -7.88 21.32 -2.78
N SER A 160 -7.74 22.03 -1.65
CA SER A 160 -6.44 22.53 -1.20
C SER A 160 -5.47 21.41 -0.79
N ASP A 161 -6.00 20.28 -0.32
CA ASP A 161 -5.25 19.14 0.20
C ASP A 161 -5.19 17.97 -0.80
N LEU A 162 -5.55 18.21 -2.06
CA LEU A 162 -5.49 17.17 -3.10
C LEU A 162 -4.05 16.98 -3.59
N LEU A 163 -3.77 15.76 -4.05
CA LEU A 163 -2.56 15.48 -4.83
C LEU A 163 -2.45 16.45 -5.99
N LYS A 164 -1.22 16.84 -6.34
CA LYS A 164 -0.97 17.87 -7.37
C LYS A 164 -1.46 17.47 -8.76
N ARG A 165 -1.55 16.16 -9.02
CA ARG A 165 -2.03 15.59 -10.27
C ARG A 165 -3.31 14.82 -10.01
N SER A 166 -4.40 15.27 -10.60
CA SER A 166 -5.71 14.63 -10.46
C SER A 166 -5.80 13.26 -11.12
N ASP A 167 -4.96 13.03 -12.13
CA ASP A 167 -4.83 11.74 -12.83
C ASP A 167 -4.06 10.68 -12.02
N ASP A 168 -3.37 11.10 -10.94
CA ASP A 168 -2.68 10.20 -10.01
C ASP A 168 -3.52 9.89 -8.76
N ALA A 169 -4.75 10.43 -8.66
CA ALA A 169 -5.60 10.34 -7.49
C ALA A 169 -6.87 9.51 -7.74
N THR A 170 -7.10 8.48 -6.93
CA THR A 170 -8.40 7.82 -6.83
C THR A 170 -9.23 8.53 -5.76
N VAL A 171 -10.18 9.38 -6.17
CA VAL A 171 -11.05 10.12 -5.26
C VAL A 171 -12.32 9.35 -4.95
N PHE A 172 -12.82 9.50 -3.72
CA PHE A 172 -14.06 8.90 -3.25
C PHE A 172 -14.71 9.81 -2.18
N VAL A 173 -16.00 9.64 -1.95
CA VAL A 173 -16.76 10.41 -0.95
C VAL A 173 -16.73 9.69 0.40
N ALA A 174 -16.88 8.39 0.40
CA ALA A 174 -16.81 7.52 1.57
C ALA A 174 -16.38 6.10 1.16
N ASN A 175 -15.77 5.40 2.09
CA ASN A 175 -15.53 3.96 2.02
C ASN A 175 -15.65 3.38 3.45
N TRP A 176 -15.34 2.08 3.65
CA TRP A 176 -15.44 1.44 4.97
C TRP A 176 -14.34 1.85 5.96
N ASP A 177 -13.32 2.59 5.51
CA ASP A 177 -12.19 3.07 6.34
C ASP A 177 -12.27 4.58 6.61
N SER A 178 -13.37 5.28 6.20
CA SER A 178 -13.55 6.73 6.33
C SER A 178 -14.87 7.12 6.97
#